data_b47ea5360eea6221ebc48d44d73690d6
#
_entry.id   b47ea5360eea6221ebc48d44d73690d6
#
_cell.length_a   1.000
_cell.length_b   1.000
_cell.length_c   1.000
_cell.angle_alpha   90.00
_cell.angle_beta   90.00
_cell.angle_gamma   90.00
#
_symmetry.space_group_name_H-M   'P 1'
#
loop_
_entity.id
_entity.type
_entity.pdbx_description
1 polymer ?
#
loop_
_entity_poly.entity_id
_entity_poly.type
_entity_poly.pdbx_seq_one_letter_code
_entity_poly.pdbx_strand_id
1 'polypeptide(L)'
;MTNMHPNSLAAYEKLDLTNNQKIVLAAFRRGEGTDEQIALRLKWGVNRVCPRVGELLALGKLEVIGEATSEFGNKVRVCRIKVKETLF
;
A
#
# COMPACT_ATOMS: atom_id res chain seq x y z
N MET A 1 8.08 26.49 17.25
CA MET A 1 7.80 26.05 16.96
C MET A 1 7.44 25.33 16.92
N THR A 2 7.31 25.02 16.89
CA THR A 2 7.07 24.45 16.73
C THR A 2 6.44 23.83 16.41
N ASN A 3 6.11 23.60 16.62
CA ASN A 3 5.35 23.11 16.24
C ASN A 3 5.11 22.57 15.40
N MET A 4 5.52 22.67 15.38
CA MET A 4 5.43 22.24 14.23
C MET A 4 5.58 20.85 14.11
N HIS A 5 6.24 20.16 14.93
CA HIS A 5 6.47 18.79 14.74
C HIS A 5 5.25 17.95 14.73
N PRO A 6 4.37 18.02 15.68
CA PRO A 6 3.17 17.19 15.65
C PRO A 6 2.32 17.56 14.46
N ASN A 7 2.32 18.81 14.16
CA ASN A 7 1.53 19.23 13.04
C ASN A 7 2.09 18.72 11.76
N SER A 8 3.39 18.63 11.68
CA SER A 8 4.00 18.12 10.49
C SER A 8 3.64 16.68 10.22
N LEU A 9 3.58 15.89 11.27
CA LEU A 9 3.24 14.51 11.10
C LEU A 9 1.81 14.35 10.63
N ALA A 10 0.91 15.09 11.20
CA ALA A 10 -0.48 15.01 10.79
C ALA A 10 -0.64 15.47 9.36
N ALA A 11 0.01 16.56 9.01
CA ALA A 11 -0.10 17.07 7.68
C ALA A 11 0.54 16.11 6.68
N TYR A 12 1.64 15.52 7.07
CA TYR A 12 2.31 14.58 6.22
C TYR A 12 1.40 13.41 5.90
N GLU A 13 0.75 12.87 6.90
CA GLU A 13 -0.16 11.77 6.66
C GLU A 13 -1.31 12.17 5.77
N LYS A 14 -1.81 13.36 5.93
CA LYS A 14 -2.91 13.80 5.10
C LYS A 14 -2.50 14.00 3.67
N LEU A 15 -1.29 14.51 3.47
CA LEU A 15 -0.85 14.81 2.14
C LEU A 15 -0.29 13.63 1.41
N ASP A 16 0.03 12.59 2.13
CA ASP A 16 0.69 11.50 1.52
C ASP A 16 -0.10 10.73 0.51
N LEU A 17 -1.36 10.61 0.66
CA LEU A 17 -2.11 9.70 -0.16
C LEU A 17 -3.02 10.40 -1.14
N THR A 18 -2.82 10.07 -2.42
CA THR A 18 -3.75 10.51 -3.46
C THR A 18 -4.98 9.62 -3.40
N ASN A 19 -6.00 9.97 -4.14
CA ASN A 19 -7.21 9.17 -4.16
C ASN A 19 -6.93 7.76 -4.65
N ASN A 20 -6.10 7.60 -5.67
CA ASN A 20 -5.79 6.26 -6.17
C ASN A 20 -5.02 5.45 -5.14
N GLN A 21 -4.12 6.08 -4.42
CA GLN A 21 -3.39 5.40 -3.36
C GLN A 21 -4.33 4.95 -2.26
N LYS A 22 -5.30 5.79 -1.91
CA LYS A 22 -6.27 5.44 -0.87
C LYS A 22 -7.12 4.27 -1.29
N ILE A 23 -7.51 4.24 -2.56
CA ILE A 23 -8.35 3.15 -3.05
C ILE A 23 -7.58 1.84 -3.03
N VAL A 24 -6.31 1.87 -3.45
CA VAL A 24 -5.49 0.65 -3.44
C VAL A 24 -5.24 0.21 -2.00
N LEU A 25 -4.93 1.14 -1.12
CA LEU A 25 -4.71 0.79 0.28
C LEU A 25 -5.96 0.17 0.90
N ALA A 26 -7.13 0.72 0.58
CA ALA A 26 -8.37 0.18 1.09
C ALA A 26 -8.60 -1.25 0.60
N ALA A 27 -8.17 -1.55 -0.61
CA ALA A 27 -8.30 -2.92 -1.12
C ALA A 27 -7.44 -3.88 -0.31
N PHE A 28 -6.28 -3.44 0.16
CA PHE A 28 -5.44 -4.28 1.01
C PHE A 28 -6.04 -4.49 2.40
N ARG A 29 -6.96 -3.63 2.82
CA ARG A 29 -7.61 -3.84 4.13
C ARG A 29 -8.46 -5.09 4.14
N ARG A 30 -8.82 -5.58 2.95
CA ARG A 30 -9.60 -6.79 2.87
C ARG A 30 -8.72 -8.03 2.96
N GLY A 31 -7.43 -7.85 2.93
CA GLY A 31 -6.49 -8.95 3.06
C GLY A 31 -5.24 -8.71 2.25
N GLU A 32 -4.21 -9.42 2.57
CA GLU A 32 -2.97 -9.33 1.84
C GLU A 32 -3.14 -9.88 0.43
N GLY A 33 -2.22 -9.55 -0.44
CA GLY A 33 -2.31 -10.05 -1.80
C GLY A 33 -1.21 -9.51 -2.67
N THR A 34 -1.21 -10.00 -3.91
CA THR A 34 -0.29 -9.53 -4.93
C THR A 34 -0.92 -8.35 -5.65
N ASP A 35 -0.12 -7.65 -6.44
CA ASP A 35 -0.63 -6.54 -7.22
C ASP A 35 -1.76 -6.99 -8.13
N GLU A 36 -1.63 -8.19 -8.71
CA GLU A 36 -2.67 -8.70 -9.58
C GLU A 36 -3.96 -8.99 -8.85
N GLN A 37 -3.85 -9.52 -7.65
CA GLN A 37 -5.04 -9.81 -6.85
C GLN A 37 -5.75 -8.53 -6.47
N ILE A 38 -5.00 -7.50 -6.14
CA ILE A 38 -5.58 -6.21 -5.81
C ILE A 38 -6.23 -5.60 -7.06
N ALA A 39 -5.59 -5.75 -8.20
CA ALA A 39 -6.17 -5.25 -9.44
C ALA A 39 -7.52 -5.92 -9.71
N LEU A 40 -7.60 -7.21 -9.47
CA LEU A 40 -8.86 -7.91 -9.64
C LEU A 40 -9.92 -7.42 -8.66
N ARG A 41 -9.54 -7.18 -7.42
CA ARG A 41 -10.49 -6.68 -6.42
C ARG A 41 -11.05 -5.33 -6.83
N LEU A 42 -10.23 -4.51 -7.44
CA LEU A 42 -10.64 -3.17 -7.83
C LEU A 42 -11.19 -3.12 -9.24
N LYS A 43 -11.00 -4.18 -10.00
CA LYS A 43 -11.35 -4.21 -11.42
C LYS A 43 -10.56 -3.16 -12.17
N TRP A 44 -9.31 -3.00 -11.79
CA TRP A 44 -8.38 -2.09 -12.44
C TRP A 44 -7.36 -2.90 -13.20
N GLY A 45 -6.69 -2.28 -14.12
CA GLY A 45 -5.54 -2.92 -14.74
C GLY A 45 -4.38 -2.96 -13.78
N VAL A 46 -3.56 -3.99 -13.88
CA VAL A 46 -2.43 -4.15 -12.97
C VAL A 46 -1.44 -2.99 -13.16
N ASN A 47 -1.36 -2.42 -14.35
CA ASN A 47 -0.49 -1.28 -14.60
C ASN A 47 -0.87 -0.06 -13.79
N ARG A 48 -2.11 0.01 -13.39
CA ARG A 48 -2.59 1.11 -12.59
C ARG A 48 -2.33 0.86 -11.11
N VAL A 49 -2.32 -0.41 -10.72
CA VAL A 49 -2.15 -0.80 -9.32
C VAL A 49 -0.69 -0.84 -8.91
N CYS A 50 0.17 -1.42 -9.73
CA CYS A 50 1.59 -1.59 -9.37
C CYS A 50 2.28 -0.32 -8.92
N PRO A 51 2.17 0.80 -9.65
CA PRO A 51 2.84 2.00 -9.18
C PRO A 51 2.31 2.49 -7.84
N ARG A 52 1.02 2.30 -7.60
CA ARG A 52 0.43 2.73 -6.34
C ARG A 52 0.95 1.87 -5.20
N VAL A 53 1.11 0.56 -5.45
CA VAL A 53 1.65 -0.31 -4.42
C VAL A 53 3.09 0.09 -4.10
N GLY A 54 3.89 0.38 -5.13
CA GLY A 54 5.25 0.82 -4.90
C GLY A 54 5.31 2.09 -4.08
N GLU A 55 4.42 3.03 -4.37
CA GLU A 55 4.37 4.28 -3.63
C GLU A 55 3.97 4.04 -2.17
N LEU A 56 3.01 3.16 -1.96
CA LEU A 56 2.56 2.87 -0.59
C LEU A 56 3.64 2.14 0.20
N LEU A 57 4.42 1.30 -0.46
CA LEU A 57 5.55 0.65 0.19
C LEU A 57 6.58 1.70 0.60
N ALA A 58 6.86 2.64 -0.29
CA ALA A 58 7.83 3.70 0.01
C ALA A 58 7.35 4.59 1.15
N LEU A 59 6.03 4.78 1.25
CA LEU A 59 5.48 5.59 2.31
C LEU A 59 5.32 4.84 3.63
N GLY A 60 5.63 3.55 3.63
CA GLY A 60 5.52 2.76 4.85
C GLY A 60 4.11 2.34 5.21
N LYS A 61 3.18 2.42 4.24
CA LYS A 61 1.80 2.01 4.49
C LYS A 61 1.58 0.54 4.21
N LEU A 62 2.43 -0.06 3.40
CA LEU A 62 2.37 -1.47 3.09
C LEU A 62 3.73 -2.09 3.37
N GLU A 63 3.76 -3.40 3.52
CA GLU A 63 5.02 -4.13 3.64
C GLU A 63 4.93 -5.39 2.81
N VAL A 64 6.07 -5.83 2.31
CA VAL A 64 6.15 -7.07 1.53
C VAL A 64 6.34 -8.21 2.52
N ILE A 65 5.47 -9.20 2.44
CA ILE A 65 5.55 -10.33 3.35
C ILE A 65 5.98 -11.61 2.66
N GLY A 66 6.18 -11.58 1.37
CA GLY A 66 6.62 -12.78 0.66
C GLY A 66 6.48 -12.63 -0.82
N GLU A 67 6.60 -13.75 -1.51
CA GLU A 67 6.48 -13.79 -2.95
C GLU A 67 5.52 -14.89 -3.35
N ALA A 68 4.91 -14.72 -4.47
CA ALA A 68 4.06 -15.74 -5.06
C ALA A 68 4.44 -15.84 -6.53
N THR A 69 3.93 -16.85 -7.20
CA THR A 69 4.16 -16.98 -8.63
C THR A 69 2.89 -16.59 -9.36
N SER A 70 3.03 -15.68 -10.32
CA SER A 70 1.87 -15.28 -11.10
C SER A 70 1.49 -16.38 -12.06
N GLU A 71 0.34 -16.25 -12.68
CA GLU A 71 -0.10 -17.26 -13.62
C GLU A 71 0.83 -17.33 -14.82
N PHE A 72 1.66 -16.34 -15.04
CA PHE A 72 2.60 -16.39 -16.14
C PHE A 72 3.98 -16.87 -15.69
N GLY A 73 4.10 -17.35 -14.47
CA GLY A 73 5.36 -17.90 -14.01
C GLY A 73 6.34 -16.92 -13.41
N ASN A 74 5.95 -15.65 -13.31
CA ASN A 74 6.85 -14.63 -12.75
C ASN A 74 6.66 -14.52 -11.25
N LYS A 75 7.72 -14.20 -10.56
CA LYS A 75 7.61 -13.98 -9.14
C LYS A 75 7.04 -12.60 -8.89
N VAL A 76 6.09 -12.52 -8.02
CA VAL A 76 5.46 -11.26 -7.67
C VAL A 76 5.43 -11.12 -6.17
N ARG A 77 5.48 -9.89 -5.71
CA ARG A 77 5.48 -9.64 -4.26
C ARG A 77 4.09 -9.80 -3.70
N VAL A 78 4.03 -10.22 -2.44
CA VAL A 78 2.78 -10.26 -1.69
C VAL A 78 2.90 -9.21 -0.62
N CYS A 79 1.94 -8.32 -0.56
CA CYS A 79 1.99 -7.20 0.38
C CYS A 79 0.80 -7.23 1.32
N ARG A 80 0.94 -6.53 2.42
CA ARG A 80 -0.17 -6.32 3.33
C ARG A 80 -0.01 -4.95 3.95
N ILE A 81 -1.05 -4.48 4.60
CA ILE A 81 -0.98 -3.22 5.30
C ILE A 81 0.00 -3.36 6.46
N LYS A 82 0.90 -2.40 6.56
CA LYS A 82 1.88 -2.44 7.63
C LYS A 82 1.21 -1.99 8.91
N VAL A 83 1.17 -2.87 9.88
CA VAL A 83 0.53 -2.55 11.13
C VAL A 83 1.53 -1.81 11.98
N LYS A 84 1.11 -0.65 12.51
CA LYS A 84 1.98 0.10 13.30
C LYS A 84 2.11 -0.57 14.63
N GLU A 85 3.27 -0.69 15.14
CA GLU A 85 3.48 -1.37 16.30
C GLU A 85 3.21 -0.60 17.39
N THR A 86 2.45 -0.63 18.02
CA THR A 86 2.23 0.18 19.04
C THR A 86 2.09 -0.52 20.23
N LEU A 87 2.01 -0.82 20.51
CA LEU A 87 1.81 -1.40 21.42
C LEU A 87 2.32 -1.50 22.28
N PHE A 88 2.47 -1.47 22.56
CA PHE A 88 2.94 -1.56 23.31
C PHE A 88 3.38 -1.35 23.41
#